data_f3b33be4fbc7756c59b75300f5236554
#
_entry.id   f3b33be4fbc7756c59b75300f5236554
#
_cell.length_a   1.000
_cell.length_b   1.000
_cell.length_c   1.000
_cell.angle_alpha   90.00
_cell.angle_beta   90.00
_cell.angle_gamma   90.00
#
_symmetry.space_group_name_H-M   'P 1'
#
loop_
_entity.id
_entity.type
_entity.pdbx_description
1 polymer ?
#
loop_
_entity_poly.entity_id
_entity_poly.type
_entity_poly.pdbx_seq_one_letter_code
_entity_poly.pdbx_strand_id
1 'polypeptide(L)'
;MMTRRDAIGSFALLTEFLASGELAHAQAPPARSDRGPVFKHDLPNLTLDGWEVTVSHVDYPPGRVGAVHHHAGFVLAYVLDGAVIAKVSGQGDEKTYRVGEMFYEQPGATHEVSKNASQTEPAKLLAMIFAKKGATLTTPGPAKG
;
A
#
# COMPACT_ATOMS: atom_id res chain seq x y z
N MET A 1 14.51 -65.53 59.09
CA MET A 1 13.72 -66.53 58.42
C MET A 1 13.36 -65.97 57.03
N MET A 2 13.81 -66.63 55.99
CA MET A 2 13.75 -66.26 54.59
C MET A 2 12.31 -66.05 54.10
N THR A 3 12.07 -65.14 53.11
CA THR A 3 11.62 -65.57 51.80
C THR A 3 11.74 -64.45 50.78
N ARG A 4 12.30 -64.82 49.69
CA ARG A 4 12.41 -64.10 48.41
C ARG A 4 11.06 -64.03 47.69
N ARG A 5 10.91 -63.10 46.78
CA ARG A 5 10.23 -63.19 45.44
C ARG A 5 9.74 -61.79 45.10
N ASP A 6 9.75 -61.25 43.94
CA ASP A 6 10.32 -61.50 42.63
C ASP A 6 10.26 -60.19 41.88
N ALA A 7 11.26 -59.90 41.10
CA ALA A 7 11.32 -58.76 40.21
C ALA A 7 10.36 -58.99 39.02
N ILE A 8 9.55 -58.03 38.68
CA ILE A 8 8.98 -57.88 37.33
C ILE A 8 9.27 -56.48 36.86
N GLY A 9 10.15 -56.42 35.89
CA GLY A 9 10.48 -55.17 35.22
C GLY A 9 9.32 -54.73 34.32
N SER A 10 8.94 -53.50 34.46
CA SER A 10 8.08 -52.88 33.48
C SER A 10 8.96 -52.05 32.56
N PHE A 11 9.15 -52.53 31.35
CA PHE A 11 9.68 -51.79 30.22
C PHE A 11 8.68 -50.71 29.84
N ALA A 12 8.98 -49.45 30.13
CA ALA A 12 8.27 -48.34 29.57
C ALA A 12 8.81 -48.10 28.17
N LEU A 13 8.01 -48.42 27.15
CA LEU A 13 8.24 -48.00 25.77
C LEU A 13 8.09 -46.49 25.70
N LEU A 14 9.23 -45.79 25.51
CA LEU A 14 9.25 -44.41 25.15
C LEU A 14 8.95 -44.33 23.65
N THR A 15 7.67 -44.10 23.30
CA THR A 15 7.30 -43.75 21.93
C THR A 15 7.72 -42.32 21.67
N GLU A 16 8.83 -42.14 20.97
CA GLU A 16 9.20 -40.84 20.40
C GLU A 16 8.15 -40.45 19.37
N PHE A 17 7.35 -39.46 19.72
CA PHE A 17 6.47 -38.77 18.79
C PHE A 17 7.33 -37.82 17.94
N LEU A 18 7.84 -38.30 16.82
CA LEU A 18 8.42 -37.45 15.79
C LEU A 18 7.28 -36.58 15.26
N ALA A 19 7.12 -35.40 15.82
CA ALA A 19 6.30 -34.35 15.23
C ALA A 19 6.98 -33.93 13.92
N SER A 20 6.51 -34.49 12.83
CA SER A 20 6.80 -34.00 11.47
C SER A 20 6.20 -32.61 11.36
N GLY A 21 6.98 -31.59 11.70
CA GLY A 21 6.65 -30.21 11.40
C GLY A 21 6.66 -30.04 9.89
N GLU A 22 5.49 -30.18 9.27
CA GLU A 22 5.29 -29.64 7.92
C GLU A 22 5.55 -28.14 7.98
N LEU A 23 6.73 -27.74 7.50
CA LEU A 23 6.99 -26.37 7.14
C LEU A 23 5.95 -26.00 6.07
N ALA A 24 4.88 -25.34 6.50
CA ALA A 24 3.96 -24.70 5.59
C ALA A 24 4.79 -23.76 4.71
N HIS A 25 5.11 -24.20 3.51
CA HIS A 25 5.66 -23.32 2.48
C HIS A 25 4.60 -22.27 2.23
N ALA A 26 4.81 -21.07 2.78
CA ALA A 26 4.05 -19.91 2.40
C ALA A 26 4.20 -19.79 0.87
N GLN A 27 3.16 -20.19 0.15
CA GLN A 27 3.10 -20.00 -1.30
C GLN A 27 3.27 -18.51 -1.56
N ALA A 28 4.35 -18.16 -2.26
CA ALA A 28 4.50 -16.82 -2.79
C ALA A 28 3.20 -16.46 -3.54
N PRO A 29 2.68 -15.24 -3.35
CA PRO A 29 1.49 -14.83 -4.09
C PRO A 29 1.74 -15.09 -5.58
N PRO A 30 0.74 -15.59 -6.32
CA PRO A 30 0.90 -15.93 -7.72
C PRO A 30 1.48 -14.73 -8.45
N ALA A 31 2.57 -14.94 -9.18
CA ALA A 31 3.16 -13.92 -10.02
C ALA A 31 2.03 -13.32 -10.87
N ARG A 32 1.86 -12.01 -10.82
CA ARG A 32 0.87 -11.31 -11.64
C ARG A 32 1.13 -11.73 -13.08
N SER A 33 0.22 -12.52 -13.62
CA SER A 33 0.25 -12.86 -15.03
C SER A 33 0.26 -11.55 -15.82
N ASP A 34 1.08 -11.50 -16.83
CA ASP A 34 1.34 -10.40 -17.76
C ASP A 34 0.05 -9.97 -18.52
N ARG A 35 -0.87 -9.33 -17.81
CA ARG A 35 -2.22 -9.00 -18.28
C ARG A 35 -2.37 -7.52 -18.59
N GLY A 36 -1.40 -6.98 -19.30
CA GLY A 36 -1.47 -5.60 -19.76
C GLY A 36 -1.09 -4.55 -18.70
N PRO A 37 -1.30 -3.26 -18.98
CA PRO A 37 -0.89 -2.17 -18.10
C PRO A 37 -1.71 -2.16 -16.80
N VAL A 38 -1.06 -1.89 -15.67
CA VAL A 38 -1.71 -1.70 -14.36
C VAL A 38 -2.56 -0.45 -14.32
N PHE A 39 -2.15 0.55 -15.14
CA PHE A 39 -2.79 1.85 -15.24
C PHE A 39 -2.55 2.43 -16.62
N LYS A 40 -3.58 3.08 -17.17
CA LYS A 40 -3.50 3.85 -18.41
C LYS A 40 -4.35 5.10 -18.25
N HIS A 41 -3.79 6.26 -18.56
CA HIS A 41 -4.46 7.54 -18.51
C HIS A 41 -3.86 8.47 -19.53
N ASP A 42 -4.68 9.28 -20.17
CA ASP A 42 -4.21 10.31 -21.10
C ASP A 42 -3.53 11.43 -20.30
N LEU A 43 -2.35 11.85 -20.76
CA LEU A 43 -1.65 12.97 -20.13
C LEU A 43 -2.32 14.30 -20.56
N PRO A 44 -2.17 15.35 -19.73
CA PRO A 44 -2.66 16.66 -20.10
C PRO A 44 -1.95 17.16 -21.36
N ASN A 45 -2.65 17.95 -22.17
CA ASN A 45 -2.08 18.57 -23.37
C ASN A 45 -1.14 19.72 -22.97
N LEU A 46 0.10 19.40 -22.68
CA LEU A 46 1.12 20.35 -22.26
C LEU A 46 2.51 19.97 -22.77
N THR A 47 3.40 20.96 -22.86
CA THR A 47 4.82 20.75 -23.13
C THR A 47 5.59 20.56 -21.83
N LEU A 48 6.42 19.51 -21.77
CA LEU A 48 7.19 19.18 -20.59
C LEU A 48 8.53 19.96 -20.45
N ASP A 49 8.79 20.93 -21.32
CA ASP A 49 9.99 21.77 -21.23
C ASP A 49 10.07 22.50 -19.88
N GLY A 50 11.17 22.30 -19.18
CA GLY A 50 11.39 22.86 -17.85
C GLY A 50 10.55 22.23 -16.75
N TRP A 51 10.00 21.04 -16.98
CA TRP A 51 9.35 20.24 -15.95
C TRP A 51 10.35 19.28 -15.30
N GLU A 52 9.99 18.81 -14.14
CA GLU A 52 10.67 17.75 -13.41
C GLU A 52 9.63 16.83 -12.74
N VAL A 53 10.06 15.65 -12.39
CA VAL A 53 9.28 14.74 -11.55
C VAL A 53 9.94 14.65 -10.18
N THR A 54 9.14 14.84 -9.14
CA THR A 54 9.53 14.56 -7.76
C THR A 54 8.81 13.31 -7.30
N VAL A 55 9.56 12.33 -6.80
CA VAL A 55 9.02 11.06 -6.31
C VAL A 55 9.21 10.99 -4.81
N SER A 56 8.14 10.75 -4.07
CA SER A 56 8.14 10.70 -2.61
C SER A 56 7.29 9.57 -2.07
N HIS A 57 7.72 8.99 -0.95
CA HIS A 57 6.85 8.15 -0.14
C HIS A 57 5.91 9.03 0.69
N VAL A 58 4.65 8.62 0.77
CA VAL A 58 3.66 9.23 1.65
C VAL A 58 3.14 8.15 2.59
N ASP A 59 3.45 8.31 3.87
CA ASP A 59 3.01 7.38 4.91
C ASP A 59 1.65 7.81 5.48
N TYR A 60 0.75 6.84 5.59
CA TYR A 60 -0.58 7.00 6.19
C TYR A 60 -0.68 6.11 7.43
N PRO A 61 -0.34 6.61 8.63
CA PRO A 61 -0.64 5.89 9.86
C PRO A 61 -2.12 5.49 9.95
N PRO A 62 -2.48 4.50 10.78
CA PRO A 62 -3.86 4.11 10.99
C PRO A 62 -4.77 5.32 11.29
N GLY A 63 -5.90 5.39 10.63
CA GLY A 63 -6.89 6.46 10.81
C GLY A 63 -6.49 7.84 10.30
N ARG A 64 -5.30 8.00 9.68
CA ARG A 64 -4.88 9.31 9.17
C ARG A 64 -5.86 9.86 8.14
N VAL A 65 -6.23 11.12 8.33
CA VAL A 65 -6.94 11.95 7.34
C VAL A 65 -6.01 13.12 6.96
N GLY A 66 -5.69 13.22 5.68
CA GLY A 66 -4.88 14.32 5.13
C GLY A 66 -5.72 15.59 4.95
N ALA A 67 -5.06 16.74 5.00
CA ALA A 67 -5.72 18.01 4.71
C ALA A 67 -6.03 18.14 3.20
N VAL A 68 -7.09 18.87 2.88
CA VAL A 68 -7.37 19.31 1.50
C VAL A 68 -6.18 20.07 0.96
N HIS A 69 -5.75 19.76 -0.27
CA HIS A 69 -4.60 20.39 -0.89
C HIS A 69 -4.68 20.30 -2.43
N HIS A 70 -3.76 20.96 -3.11
CA HIS A 70 -3.58 20.85 -4.54
C HIS A 70 -2.09 20.84 -4.91
N HIS A 71 -1.80 20.40 -6.12
CA HIS A 71 -0.44 20.29 -6.65
C HIS A 71 -0.18 21.29 -7.78
N ALA A 72 1.09 21.71 -7.93
CA ALA A 72 1.51 22.66 -8.96
C ALA A 72 1.41 22.11 -10.40
N GLY A 73 1.17 20.82 -10.57
CA GLY A 73 1.07 20.16 -11.85
C GLY A 73 0.14 18.95 -11.77
N PHE A 74 0.56 17.80 -12.27
CA PHE A 74 -0.22 16.57 -12.16
C PHE A 74 0.51 15.51 -11.34
N VAL A 75 -0.25 14.56 -10.79
CA VAL A 75 0.29 13.51 -9.93
C VAL A 75 -0.15 12.14 -10.45
N LEU A 76 0.78 11.19 -10.37
CA LEU A 76 0.50 9.76 -10.39
C LEU A 76 0.80 9.21 -9.00
N ALA A 77 -0.17 8.57 -8.39
CA ALA A 77 -0.01 7.94 -7.07
C ALA A 77 -0.19 6.43 -7.17
N TYR A 78 0.77 5.68 -6.65
CA TYR A 78 0.77 4.21 -6.64
C TYR A 78 0.72 3.70 -5.21
N VAL A 79 -0.21 2.80 -4.89
CA VAL A 79 -0.33 2.22 -3.55
C VAL A 79 0.70 1.12 -3.37
N LEU A 80 1.64 1.34 -2.45
CA LEU A 80 2.71 0.40 -2.09
C LEU A 80 2.28 -0.57 -1.00
N ASP A 81 1.47 -0.10 -0.04
CA ASP A 81 1.01 -0.89 1.10
C ASP A 81 -0.35 -0.41 1.59
N GLY A 82 -1.14 -1.33 2.18
CA GLY A 82 -2.47 -1.05 2.71
C GLY A 82 -3.49 -0.61 1.66
N ALA A 83 -4.32 0.35 2.04
CA ALA A 83 -5.31 0.96 1.15
C ALA A 83 -5.54 2.42 1.52
N VAL A 84 -5.76 3.27 0.51
CA VAL A 84 -6.06 4.68 0.69
C VAL A 84 -7.39 5.02 0.04
N ILE A 85 -8.10 5.98 0.61
CA ILE A 85 -9.29 6.57 0.02
C ILE A 85 -8.91 7.95 -0.49
N ALA A 86 -9.16 8.19 -1.77
CA ALA A 86 -8.90 9.46 -2.42
C ALA A 86 -10.13 9.99 -3.14
N LYS A 87 -10.26 11.32 -3.16
CA LYS A 87 -11.20 12.05 -4.01
C LYS A 87 -10.49 13.26 -4.60
N VAL A 88 -10.52 13.34 -5.91
CA VAL A 88 -9.95 14.44 -6.69
C VAL A 88 -11.08 15.19 -7.36
N SER A 89 -11.09 16.51 -7.27
CA SER A 89 -12.15 17.33 -7.88
C SER A 89 -12.27 17.03 -9.38
N GLY A 90 -13.50 16.97 -9.86
CA GLY A 90 -13.81 16.64 -11.26
C GLY A 90 -13.71 15.15 -11.63
N GLN A 91 -13.38 14.25 -10.70
CA GLN A 91 -13.26 12.81 -10.96
C GLN A 91 -14.36 11.93 -10.31
N GLY A 92 -15.41 12.55 -9.80
CA GLY A 92 -16.54 11.85 -9.16
C GLY A 92 -16.35 11.63 -7.66
N ASP A 93 -16.89 10.51 -7.16
CA ASP A 93 -16.93 10.23 -5.72
C ASP A 93 -15.61 9.68 -5.16
N GLU A 94 -15.54 9.59 -3.82
CA GLU A 94 -14.42 8.92 -3.12
C GLU A 94 -14.23 7.50 -3.64
N LYS A 95 -12.98 7.13 -3.85
CA LYS A 95 -12.60 5.79 -4.30
C LYS A 95 -11.49 5.22 -3.43
N THR A 96 -11.60 3.93 -3.11
CA THR A 96 -10.56 3.19 -2.40
C THR A 96 -9.59 2.57 -3.40
N TYR A 97 -8.31 2.83 -3.20
CA TYR A 97 -7.20 2.27 -3.95
C TYR A 97 -6.38 1.35 -3.04
N ARG A 98 -6.08 0.14 -3.53
CA ARG A 98 -5.35 -0.91 -2.82
C ARG A 98 -3.95 -1.10 -3.40
N VAL A 99 -3.15 -1.90 -2.72
CA VAL A 99 -1.79 -2.26 -3.17
C VAL A 99 -1.80 -2.65 -4.66
N GLY A 100 -0.95 -1.98 -5.42
CA GLY A 100 -0.80 -2.18 -6.87
C GLY A 100 -1.79 -1.38 -7.72
N GLU A 101 -2.68 -0.61 -7.13
CA GLU A 101 -3.56 0.31 -7.85
C GLU A 101 -2.98 1.72 -7.90
N MET A 102 -3.42 2.49 -8.87
CA MET A 102 -2.98 3.86 -9.10
C MET A 102 -4.15 4.82 -9.27
N PHE A 103 -3.90 6.08 -8.95
CA PHE A 103 -4.78 7.17 -9.33
C PHE A 103 -3.99 8.34 -9.89
N TYR A 104 -4.70 9.22 -10.54
CA TYR A 104 -4.20 10.40 -11.22
C TYR A 104 -4.86 11.65 -10.63
N GLU A 105 -4.08 12.71 -10.50
CA GLU A 105 -4.59 14.04 -10.15
C GLU A 105 -4.23 15.00 -11.29
N GLN A 106 -5.24 15.52 -11.99
CA GLN A 106 -5.03 16.42 -13.10
C GLN A 106 -4.51 17.79 -12.64
N PRO A 107 -3.83 18.55 -13.50
CA PRO A 107 -3.41 19.91 -13.20
C PRO A 107 -4.58 20.78 -12.74
N GLY A 108 -4.38 21.55 -11.67
CA GLY A 108 -5.40 22.45 -11.11
C GLY A 108 -6.53 21.76 -10.36
N ALA A 109 -6.46 20.45 -10.15
CA ALA A 109 -7.42 19.75 -9.31
C ALA A 109 -7.13 19.94 -7.82
N THR A 110 -8.18 19.84 -7.02
CA THR A 110 -8.10 19.73 -5.58
C THR A 110 -8.14 18.26 -5.17
N HIS A 111 -7.18 17.83 -4.37
CA HIS A 111 -7.25 16.56 -3.65
C HIS A 111 -8.13 16.77 -2.41
N GLU A 112 -9.44 16.50 -2.59
CA GLU A 112 -10.47 16.78 -1.59
C GLU A 112 -10.43 15.81 -0.43
N VAL A 113 -10.14 14.55 -0.71
CA VAL A 113 -10.03 13.48 0.29
C VAL A 113 -8.74 12.70 0.08
N SER A 114 -7.97 12.57 1.13
CA SER A 114 -6.74 11.79 1.19
C SER A 114 -6.66 11.14 2.56
N LYS A 115 -7.05 9.86 2.69
CA LYS A 115 -7.11 9.20 4.00
C LYS A 115 -6.72 7.72 3.94
N ASN A 116 -6.22 7.19 5.05
CA ASN A 116 -6.06 5.76 5.24
C ASN A 116 -7.45 5.10 5.29
N ALA A 117 -7.62 4.00 4.56
CA ALA A 117 -8.87 3.24 4.59
C ALA A 117 -9.03 2.42 5.89
N SER A 118 -7.95 2.21 6.65
CA SER A 118 -7.92 1.43 7.88
C SER A 118 -7.72 2.30 9.11
N GLN A 119 -8.37 1.92 10.21
CA GLN A 119 -8.16 2.52 11.54
C GLN A 119 -7.08 1.80 12.34
N THR A 120 -6.61 0.64 11.89
CA THR A 120 -5.68 -0.22 12.62
C THR A 120 -4.39 -0.51 11.86
N GLU A 121 -4.42 -0.52 10.53
CA GLU A 121 -3.29 -0.86 9.68
C GLU A 121 -2.75 0.38 8.96
N PRO A 122 -1.43 0.50 8.76
CA PRO A 122 -0.86 1.59 7.98
C PRO A 122 -1.11 1.42 6.49
N ALA A 123 -0.94 2.51 5.73
CA ALA A 123 -0.87 2.48 4.28
C ALA A 123 0.27 3.35 3.78
N LYS A 124 0.73 3.12 2.55
CA LYS A 124 1.82 3.85 1.92
C LYS A 124 1.57 4.09 0.44
N LEU A 125 1.86 5.30 -0.02
CA LEU A 125 1.87 5.67 -1.43
C LEU A 125 3.29 5.96 -1.92
N LEU A 126 3.50 5.74 -3.22
CA LEU A 126 4.53 6.41 -4.00
C LEU A 126 3.85 7.53 -4.80
N ALA A 127 4.09 8.77 -4.44
CA ALA A 127 3.59 9.94 -5.17
C ALA A 127 4.65 10.42 -6.16
N MET A 128 4.27 10.55 -7.44
CA MET A 128 5.09 11.09 -8.52
C MET A 128 4.46 12.40 -8.98
N ILE A 129 5.03 13.51 -8.55
CA ILE A 129 4.52 14.85 -8.83
C ILE A 129 5.31 15.44 -10.01
N PHE A 130 4.63 15.72 -11.10
CA PHE A 130 5.18 16.37 -12.29
C PHE A 130 4.83 17.85 -12.25
N ALA A 131 5.83 18.72 -12.19
CA ALA A 131 5.64 20.17 -12.10
C ALA A 131 6.78 20.92 -12.75
N LYS A 132 6.61 22.23 -12.98
CA LYS A 132 7.72 23.11 -13.41
C LYS A 132 8.80 23.14 -12.34
N LYS A 133 10.05 23.16 -12.75
CA LYS A 133 11.20 23.30 -11.86
C LYS A 133 11.05 24.49 -10.91
N GLY A 134 11.26 24.23 -9.61
CA GLY A 134 11.17 25.23 -8.56
C GLY A 134 9.75 25.59 -8.13
N ALA A 135 8.71 24.91 -8.64
CA ALA A 135 7.36 25.12 -8.19
C ALA A 135 7.12 24.56 -6.77
N THR A 136 6.25 25.21 -5.99
CA THR A 136 5.76 24.64 -4.72
C THR A 136 4.90 23.44 -5.02
N LEU A 137 5.41 22.22 -4.75
CA LEU A 137 4.79 20.98 -5.22
C LEU A 137 3.38 20.74 -4.65
N THR A 138 3.17 21.12 -3.38
CA THR A 138 1.90 20.91 -2.68
C THR A 138 1.53 22.16 -1.91
N THR A 139 0.30 22.64 -2.10
CA THR A 139 -0.23 23.83 -1.43
C THR A 139 -1.49 23.44 -0.65
N PRO A 140 -1.59 23.76 0.66
CA PRO A 140 -2.80 23.54 1.44
C PRO A 140 -4.02 24.30 0.89
N GLY A 141 -5.18 23.70 1.03
CA GLY A 141 -6.45 24.26 0.57
C GLY A 141 -6.79 23.89 -0.88
N PRO A 142 -7.98 24.30 -1.33
CA PRO A 142 -8.45 24.00 -2.68
C PRO A 142 -7.64 24.77 -3.73
N ALA A 143 -7.57 24.20 -4.93
CA ALA A 143 -7.04 24.90 -6.09
C ALA A 143 -7.93 26.14 -6.38
N LYS A 144 -7.27 27.24 -6.75
CA LYS A 144 -7.98 28.43 -7.23
C LYS A 144 -8.35 28.19 -8.69
N GLY A 145 -9.65 28.23 -8.99
CA GLY A 145 -10.16 28.13 -10.35
C GLY A 145 -9.75 29.32 -11.21
#